data_1752b9f914ca0b864ebe18bb8e5fb85a
#
_entry.id   1752b9f914ca0b864ebe18bb8e5fb85a
#
_cell.length_a   1.000
_cell.length_b   1.000
_cell.length_c   1.000
_cell.angle_alpha   90.00
_cell.angle_beta   90.00
_cell.angle_gamma   90.00
#
_symmetry.space_group_name_H-M   'P 1'
#
loop_
_entity.id
_entity.type
_entity.pdbx_description
1 polymer ?
#
loop_
_entity_poly.entity_id
_entity_poly.type
_entity_poly.pdbx_seq_one_letter_code
_entity_poly.pdbx_strand_id
1 'polypeptide(L)'
;MKTLSAHSVDEAQLAELDKARSALPSDSALAETLDYLATSVRCGHDVTVLPDEIRLTPNQAAKLLGMSRTHLYKLLDAGVIKSISVGRDRRIKLDALRDYQAASDRDKADLATRFAHRDANRDKLLDHLAASEDDAR
;
A
#
# COMPACT_ATOMS: atom_id res chain seq x y z
N MET A 1 -12.52 -13.94 -2.95
CA MET A 1 -12.38 -12.52 -2.60
C MET A 1 -13.61 -12.08 -1.81
N LYS A 2 -13.45 -11.57 -0.63
CA LYS A 2 -14.54 -11.06 0.19
C LYS A 2 -14.19 -9.66 0.69
N THR A 3 -15.02 -8.69 0.35
CA THR A 3 -14.84 -7.31 0.77
C THR A 3 -15.82 -6.96 1.88
N LEU A 4 -15.30 -6.39 2.93
CA LEU A 4 -16.06 -5.81 4.04
C LEU A 4 -16.06 -4.29 3.85
N SER A 5 -17.25 -3.72 3.66
CA SER A 5 -17.38 -2.27 3.60
C SER A 5 -17.47 -1.67 5.00
N ALA A 6 -16.69 -0.65 5.26
CA ALA A 6 -16.71 0.05 6.55
C ALA A 6 -18.09 0.59 6.91
N HIS A 7 -18.87 1.01 5.92
CA HIS A 7 -20.23 1.51 6.13
C HIS A 7 -21.27 0.42 6.47
N SER A 8 -20.93 -0.84 6.26
CA SER A 8 -21.83 -1.97 6.58
C SER A 8 -21.63 -2.52 7.99
N VAL A 9 -20.65 -2.01 8.74
CA VAL A 9 -20.33 -2.45 10.08
C VAL A 9 -20.80 -1.41 11.08
N ASP A 10 -21.62 -1.85 12.03
CA ASP A 10 -22.13 -1.00 13.11
C ASP A 10 -21.24 -1.07 14.37
N GLU A 11 -21.51 -0.18 15.32
CA GLU A 11 -20.78 -0.08 16.58
C GLU A 11 -20.90 -1.37 17.44
N ALA A 12 -22.05 -2.04 17.37
CA ALA A 12 -22.28 -3.30 18.10
C ALA A 12 -21.40 -4.43 17.55
N GLN A 13 -21.23 -4.49 16.25
CA GLN A 13 -20.36 -5.47 15.60
C GLN A 13 -18.87 -5.21 15.91
N LEU A 14 -18.46 -3.95 15.98
CA LEU A 14 -17.11 -3.58 16.42
C LEU A 14 -16.87 -3.95 17.88
N ALA A 15 -17.85 -3.77 18.76
CA ALA A 15 -17.76 -4.20 20.16
C ALA A 15 -17.61 -5.72 20.30
N GLU A 16 -18.33 -6.51 19.51
CA GLU A 16 -18.17 -7.96 19.46
C GLU A 16 -16.80 -8.38 18.92
N LEU A 17 -16.26 -7.66 17.95
CA LEU A 17 -14.91 -7.87 17.44
C LEU A 17 -13.86 -7.62 18.54
N ASP A 18 -13.99 -6.54 19.29
CA ASP A 18 -13.11 -6.22 20.42
C ASP A 18 -13.15 -7.28 21.52
N LYS A 19 -14.33 -7.84 21.80
CA LYS A 19 -14.49 -8.97 22.71
C LYS A 19 -13.75 -10.21 22.20
N ALA A 20 -13.93 -10.57 20.94
CA ALA A 20 -13.25 -11.72 20.33
C ALA A 20 -11.73 -11.53 20.37
N ARG A 21 -11.24 -10.34 20.12
CA ARG A 21 -9.82 -10.00 20.21
C ARG A 21 -9.29 -10.16 21.65
N SER A 22 -10.04 -9.69 22.65
CA SER A 22 -9.66 -9.79 24.06
C SER A 22 -9.60 -11.22 24.59
N ALA A 23 -10.32 -12.14 23.95
CA ALA A 23 -10.28 -13.57 24.27
C ALA A 23 -9.02 -14.29 23.75
N LEU A 24 -8.23 -13.62 22.89
CA LEU A 24 -7.02 -14.17 22.29
C LEU A 24 -5.76 -13.66 23.00
N PRO A 25 -4.66 -14.45 23.01
CA PRO A 25 -3.36 -13.96 23.45
C PRO A 25 -2.94 -12.74 22.65
N SER A 26 -2.39 -11.72 23.32
CA SER A 26 -2.00 -10.45 22.68
C SER A 26 -0.88 -10.59 21.65
N ASP A 27 -0.11 -11.66 21.71
CA ASP A 27 0.99 -11.98 20.79
C ASP A 27 0.57 -12.92 19.64
N SER A 28 -0.73 -13.24 19.53
CA SER A 28 -1.21 -14.10 18.45
C SER A 28 -1.39 -13.32 17.15
N ALA A 29 -0.98 -13.93 16.03
CA ALA A 29 -1.19 -13.35 14.69
C ALA A 29 -2.68 -13.07 14.39
N LEU A 30 -3.59 -13.86 14.98
CA LEU A 30 -5.01 -13.64 14.85
C LEU A 30 -5.47 -12.37 15.59
N ALA A 31 -4.94 -12.11 16.79
CA ALA A 31 -5.23 -10.90 17.53
C ALA A 31 -4.75 -9.63 16.78
N GLU A 32 -3.55 -9.67 16.20
CA GLU A 32 -3.03 -8.57 15.36
C GLU A 32 -3.90 -8.34 14.13
N THR A 33 -4.37 -9.41 13.48
CA THR A 33 -5.25 -9.30 12.32
C THR A 33 -6.59 -8.68 12.69
N LEU A 34 -7.17 -9.04 13.83
CA LEU A 34 -8.42 -8.46 14.32
C LEU A 34 -8.25 -6.99 14.71
N ASP A 35 -7.13 -6.61 15.32
CA ASP A 35 -6.81 -5.19 15.62
C ASP A 35 -6.68 -4.37 14.34
N TYR A 36 -6.00 -4.89 13.35
CA TYR A 36 -5.88 -4.22 12.04
C TYR A 36 -7.23 -4.05 11.37
N LEU A 37 -8.06 -5.09 11.39
CA LEU A 37 -9.42 -5.05 10.83
C LEU A 37 -10.28 -3.99 11.52
N ALA A 38 -10.31 -4.01 12.85
CA ALA A 38 -11.09 -3.06 13.64
C ALA A 38 -10.64 -1.62 13.39
N THR A 39 -9.34 -1.37 13.37
CA THR A 39 -8.77 -0.03 13.11
C THR A 39 -9.11 0.45 11.71
N SER A 40 -8.97 -0.39 10.69
CA SER A 40 -9.29 -0.04 9.31
C SER A 40 -10.75 0.34 9.14
N VAL A 41 -11.66 -0.43 9.72
CA VAL A 41 -13.10 -0.15 9.66
C VAL A 41 -13.44 1.14 10.41
N ARG A 42 -12.86 1.40 11.59
CA ARG A 42 -13.06 2.65 12.34
C ARG A 42 -12.56 3.86 11.57
N CYS A 43 -11.50 3.71 10.81
CA CYS A 43 -10.99 4.77 9.92
C CYS A 43 -11.82 4.95 8.63
N GLY A 44 -12.88 4.17 8.44
CA GLY A 44 -13.73 4.25 7.25
C GLY A 44 -13.17 3.56 6.01
N HIS A 45 -12.15 2.71 6.18
CA HIS A 45 -11.54 1.97 5.08
C HIS A 45 -12.24 0.63 4.85
N ASP A 46 -12.55 0.33 3.60
CA ASP A 46 -13.01 -0.99 3.21
C ASP A 46 -11.85 -1.99 3.26
N VAL A 47 -12.14 -3.21 3.74
CA VAL A 47 -11.13 -4.26 3.87
C VAL A 47 -11.48 -5.42 2.95
N THR A 48 -10.54 -5.82 2.13
CA THR A 48 -10.69 -6.99 1.25
C THR A 48 -9.80 -8.12 1.70
N VAL A 49 -10.40 -9.26 1.99
CA VAL A 49 -9.69 -10.49 2.36
C VAL A 49 -9.50 -11.35 1.12
N LEU A 50 -8.25 -11.72 0.87
CA LEU A 50 -7.85 -12.54 -0.28
C LEU A 50 -7.04 -13.74 0.20
N PRO A 51 -7.34 -14.96 -0.26
CA PRO A 51 -6.45 -16.10 -0.07
C PRO A 51 -5.11 -15.89 -0.79
N ASP A 52 -4.01 -16.33 -0.19
CA ASP A 52 -2.67 -16.16 -0.77
C ASP A 52 -2.51 -16.82 -2.15
N GLU A 53 -3.22 -17.91 -2.39
CA GLU A 53 -3.17 -18.66 -3.65
C GLU A 53 -4.07 -18.08 -4.75
N ILE A 54 -4.76 -16.99 -4.48
CA ILE A 54 -5.69 -16.42 -5.45
C ILE A 54 -4.98 -15.95 -6.72
N ARG A 55 -5.58 -16.27 -7.85
CA ARG A 55 -5.16 -15.78 -9.17
C ARG A 55 -6.13 -14.71 -9.63
N LEU A 56 -5.64 -13.50 -9.74
CA LEU A 56 -6.45 -12.34 -10.07
C LEU A 56 -6.52 -12.12 -11.58
N THR A 57 -7.66 -11.62 -12.04
CA THR A 57 -7.77 -11.08 -13.40
C THR A 57 -7.06 -9.72 -13.47
N PRO A 58 -6.64 -9.25 -14.66
CA PRO A 58 -6.07 -7.91 -14.79
C PRO A 58 -6.96 -6.78 -14.27
N ASN A 59 -8.28 -6.90 -14.42
CA ASN A 59 -9.23 -5.92 -13.88
C ASN A 59 -9.22 -5.88 -12.35
N GLN A 60 -9.21 -7.04 -11.71
CA GLN A 60 -9.14 -7.14 -10.24
C GLN A 60 -7.81 -6.59 -9.71
N ALA A 61 -6.70 -6.92 -10.36
CA ALA A 61 -5.38 -6.44 -10.02
C ALA A 61 -5.27 -4.92 -10.15
N ALA A 62 -5.80 -4.33 -11.22
CA ALA A 62 -5.83 -2.89 -11.43
C ALA A 62 -6.61 -2.17 -10.31
N LYS A 63 -7.75 -2.71 -9.91
CA LYS A 63 -8.55 -2.18 -8.79
C LYS A 63 -7.79 -2.23 -7.46
N LEU A 64 -7.12 -3.34 -7.17
CA LEU A 64 -6.33 -3.49 -5.93
C LEU A 64 -5.14 -2.54 -5.87
N LEU A 65 -4.48 -2.29 -7.00
CA LEU A 65 -3.34 -1.36 -7.07
C LEU A 65 -3.76 0.11 -7.25
N GLY A 66 -5.05 0.39 -7.43
CA GLY A 66 -5.55 1.74 -7.64
C GLY A 66 -5.07 2.39 -8.95
N MET A 67 -4.87 1.58 -9.99
CA MET A 67 -4.40 2.06 -11.29
C MET A 67 -5.37 1.71 -12.42
N SER A 68 -5.20 2.36 -13.58
CA SER A 68 -5.96 2.04 -14.77
C SER A 68 -5.58 0.68 -15.35
N ARG A 69 -6.52 0.02 -16.02
CA ARG A 69 -6.28 -1.23 -16.74
C ARG A 69 -5.16 -1.08 -17.78
N THR A 70 -5.15 0.02 -18.52
CA THR A 70 -4.12 0.31 -19.52
C THR A 70 -2.72 0.39 -18.91
N HIS A 71 -2.58 1.06 -17.77
CA HIS A 71 -1.31 1.14 -17.06
C HIS A 71 -0.84 -0.21 -16.55
N LEU A 72 -1.76 -1.02 -16.01
CA LEU A 72 -1.45 -2.38 -15.57
C LEU A 72 -0.94 -3.25 -16.72
N TYR A 73 -1.59 -3.20 -17.88
CA TYR A 73 -1.12 -3.96 -19.06
C TYR A 73 0.27 -3.56 -19.52
N LYS A 74 0.62 -2.28 -19.44
CA LYS A 74 2.00 -1.80 -19.71
C LYS A 74 3.01 -2.44 -18.75
N LEU A 75 2.68 -2.53 -17.46
CA LEU A 75 3.54 -3.16 -16.46
C LEU A 75 3.66 -4.67 -16.67
N LEU A 76 2.60 -5.33 -17.08
CA LEU A 76 2.60 -6.77 -17.42
C LEU A 76 3.45 -7.04 -18.67
N ASP A 77 3.30 -6.24 -19.71
CA ASP A 77 4.04 -6.38 -20.96
C ASP A 77 5.54 -6.06 -20.79
N ALA A 78 5.87 -5.11 -19.91
CA ALA A 78 7.25 -4.80 -19.54
C ALA A 78 7.91 -5.84 -18.60
N GLY A 79 7.14 -6.81 -18.09
CA GLY A 79 7.63 -7.83 -17.16
C GLY A 79 7.87 -7.32 -15.74
N VAL A 80 7.42 -6.12 -15.39
CA VAL A 80 7.54 -5.55 -14.05
C VAL A 80 6.67 -6.31 -13.05
N ILE A 81 5.47 -6.70 -13.48
CA ILE A 81 4.59 -7.58 -12.72
C ILE A 81 4.51 -8.93 -13.45
N LYS A 82 4.83 -9.99 -12.74
CA LYS A 82 4.78 -11.36 -13.28
C LYS A 82 3.34 -11.82 -13.44
N SER A 83 3.02 -12.33 -14.62
CA SER A 83 1.71 -12.91 -14.92
C SER A 83 1.85 -14.33 -15.46
N ILE A 84 0.77 -15.09 -15.35
CA ILE A 84 0.66 -16.45 -15.87
C ILE A 84 -0.41 -16.43 -16.97
N SER A 85 -0.10 -17.01 -18.14
CA SER A 85 -1.09 -17.20 -19.19
C SER A 85 -1.89 -18.48 -18.92
N VAL A 86 -3.21 -18.33 -18.88
CA VAL A 86 -4.15 -19.47 -18.78
C VAL A 86 -5.04 -19.42 -20.00
N GLY A 87 -4.67 -20.17 -21.03
CA GLY A 87 -5.31 -20.09 -22.35
C GLY A 87 -5.06 -18.71 -22.99
N ARG A 88 -6.13 -17.99 -23.30
CA ARG A 88 -6.09 -16.62 -23.84
C ARG A 88 -6.07 -15.55 -22.76
N ASP A 89 -6.28 -15.93 -21.50
CA ASP A 89 -6.38 -15.01 -20.39
C ASP A 89 -5.07 -14.91 -19.63
N ARG A 90 -4.79 -13.73 -19.09
CA ARG A 90 -3.70 -13.51 -18.12
C ARG A 90 -4.26 -13.63 -16.72
N ARG A 91 -3.49 -14.25 -15.84
CA ARG A 91 -3.76 -14.32 -14.40
C ARG A 91 -2.52 -13.84 -13.65
N ILE A 92 -2.76 -13.11 -12.56
CA ILE A 92 -1.72 -12.51 -11.75
C ILE A 92 -1.83 -13.09 -10.35
N LYS A 93 -0.72 -13.60 -9.82
CA LYS A 93 -0.66 -14.06 -8.43
C LYS A 93 -0.66 -12.87 -7.48
N LEU A 94 -1.30 -13.01 -6.33
CA LEU A 94 -1.31 -11.97 -5.31
C LEU A 94 0.10 -11.58 -4.85
N ASP A 95 0.99 -12.56 -4.72
CA ASP A 95 2.40 -12.31 -4.36
C ASP A 95 3.10 -11.38 -5.34
N ALA A 96 2.86 -11.53 -6.64
CA ALA A 96 3.43 -10.65 -7.65
C ALA A 96 2.96 -9.19 -7.49
N LEU A 97 1.72 -8.97 -7.07
CA LEU A 97 1.20 -7.63 -6.76
C LEU A 97 1.81 -7.07 -5.48
N ARG A 98 1.97 -7.88 -4.44
CA ARG A 98 2.63 -7.49 -3.19
C ARG A 98 4.08 -7.08 -3.43
N ASP A 99 4.82 -7.86 -4.20
CA ASP A 99 6.21 -7.57 -4.55
C ASP A 99 6.33 -6.25 -5.32
N TYR A 100 5.45 -6.04 -6.29
CA TYR A 100 5.40 -4.78 -7.04
C TYR A 100 5.08 -3.59 -6.13
N GLN A 101 4.09 -3.72 -5.26
CA GLN A 101 3.69 -2.64 -4.36
C GLN A 101 4.81 -2.29 -3.39
N ALA A 102 5.46 -3.29 -2.80
CA ALA A 102 6.59 -3.09 -1.91
C ALA A 102 7.79 -2.41 -2.60
N ALA A 103 8.07 -2.78 -3.86
CA ALA A 103 9.10 -2.13 -4.66
C ALA A 103 8.73 -0.68 -4.99
N SER A 104 7.49 -0.44 -5.41
CA SER A 104 6.98 0.91 -5.72
C SER A 104 7.01 1.83 -4.50
N ASP A 105 6.66 1.32 -3.33
CA ASP A 105 6.67 2.11 -2.09
C ASP A 105 8.10 2.46 -1.66
N ARG A 106 9.06 1.54 -1.84
CA ARG A 106 10.49 1.82 -1.63
C ARG A 106 11.00 2.89 -2.59
N ASP A 107 10.68 2.80 -3.86
CA ASP A 107 11.10 3.80 -4.86
C ASP A 107 10.54 5.18 -4.56
N LYS A 108 9.28 5.26 -4.11
CA LYS A 108 8.66 6.51 -3.66
C LYS A 108 9.35 7.09 -2.42
N ALA A 109 9.69 6.26 -1.45
CA ALA A 109 10.40 6.66 -0.24
C ALA A 109 11.80 7.17 -0.56
N ASP A 110 12.55 6.47 -1.43
CA ASP A 110 13.86 6.88 -1.90
C ASP A 110 13.81 8.21 -2.65
N LEU A 111 12.82 8.38 -3.50
CA LEU A 111 12.62 9.61 -4.24
C LEU A 111 12.31 10.78 -3.29
N ALA A 112 11.41 10.59 -2.33
CA ALA A 112 11.09 11.59 -1.31
C ALA A 112 12.33 11.99 -0.50
N THR A 113 13.16 11.03 -0.11
CA THR A 113 14.42 11.27 0.59
C THR A 113 15.40 12.10 -0.25
N ARG A 114 15.55 11.78 -1.53
CA ARG A 114 16.41 12.54 -2.47
C ARG A 114 15.93 13.97 -2.65
N PHE A 115 14.63 14.21 -2.74
CA PHE A 115 14.06 15.56 -2.81
C PHE A 115 14.30 16.33 -1.52
N ALA A 116 14.08 15.73 -0.36
CA ALA A 116 14.34 16.37 0.94
C ALA A 116 15.81 16.77 1.10
N HIS A 117 16.76 15.91 0.69
CA HIS A 117 18.19 16.24 0.70
C HIS A 117 18.54 17.37 -0.27
N ARG A 118 17.90 17.42 -1.44
CA ARG A 118 18.14 18.49 -2.42
C ARG A 118 17.69 19.84 -1.91
N ASP A 119 16.53 19.88 -1.26
CA ASP A 119 16.00 21.12 -0.66
C ASP A 119 16.87 21.59 0.51
N ALA A 120 17.28 20.68 1.40
CA ALA A 120 18.19 21.01 2.50
C ALA A 120 19.57 21.52 2.02
N ASN A 121 20.09 20.96 0.94
CA ASN A 121 21.35 21.43 0.33
C ASN A 121 21.19 22.80 -0.31
N ARG A 122 20.04 23.07 -0.95
CA ARG A 122 19.73 24.38 -1.52
C ARG A 122 19.66 25.47 -0.42
N ASP A 123 18.99 25.16 0.68
CA ASP A 123 18.85 26.09 1.81
C ASP A 123 20.22 26.43 2.42
N LYS A 124 21.08 25.43 2.63
CA LYS A 124 22.47 25.64 3.09
C LYS A 124 23.29 26.49 2.14
N LEU A 125 23.10 26.31 0.83
CA LEU A 125 23.80 27.11 -0.17
C LEU A 125 23.34 28.56 -0.13
N LEU A 126 22.03 28.82 0.01
CA LEU A 126 21.48 30.15 0.14
C LEU A 126 21.97 30.87 1.40
N ASP A 127 22.02 30.17 2.54
CA ASP A 127 22.57 30.68 3.78
C ASP A 127 24.05 31.04 3.66
N HIS A 128 24.82 30.23 2.92
CA HIS A 128 26.24 30.49 2.69
C HIS A 128 26.49 31.70 1.78
N LEU A 129 25.64 31.88 0.76
CA LEU A 129 25.69 33.04 -0.11
C LEU A 129 25.29 34.32 0.62
N ALA A 130 24.26 34.28 1.45
CA ALA A 130 23.84 35.40 2.28
C ALA A 130 24.93 35.84 3.29
N ALA A 131 25.61 34.86 3.90
CA ALA A 131 26.73 35.13 4.83
C ALA A 131 27.96 35.76 4.12
N SER A 132 28.20 35.45 2.83
CA SER A 132 29.32 36.00 2.06
C SER A 132 29.08 37.43 1.59
N GLU A 133 27.84 37.89 1.49
CA GLU A 133 27.51 39.30 1.15
C GLU A 133 27.73 40.25 2.34
N ASP A 134 27.59 39.79 3.56
CA ASP A 134 27.86 40.58 4.77
C ASP A 134 29.35 40.83 5.01
N ASP A 135 30.21 39.96 4.49
CA ASP A 135 31.68 40.05 4.67
C ASP A 135 32.35 40.94 3.57
N ALA A 136 31.59 41.34 2.55
CA ALA A 136 32.02 42.22 1.45
C ALA A 136 31.77 43.71 1.72
N ARG A 137 31.24 44.05 2.86
CA ARG A 137 31.04 45.42 3.38
C ARG A 137 32.05 45.70 4.48
#